data_f7151fceb0b6e770c90440d2d7bbd727
#
_entry.id   f7151fceb0b6e770c90440d2d7bbd727
#
_cell.length_a   1.000
_cell.length_b   1.000
_cell.length_c   1.000
_cell.angle_alpha   90.00
_cell.angle_beta   90.00
_cell.angle_gamma   90.00
#
_symmetry.space_group_name_H-M   'P 1'
#
loop_
_entity.id
_entity.type
_entity.pdbx_description
1 polymer ?
#
loop_
_entity_poly.entity_id
_entity_poly.type
_entity_poly.pdbx_seq_one_letter_code
_entity_poly.pdbx_strand_id
1 'polypeptide(L)'
;MQRASRLKRELSLLTTEPPPGITCWQNENQLDDLRAQILGSAETPYEKGIFNLEILVPERYPFEPPKIRFLTPIYHPNIDSAGRICLDVLKLPPKGAWRPSLNISTLLTSIQLLMAEPNPDDPLMADISSEYKYNKQLFLINAKEWTKKYASQQKMASKALEEEINQSETSTTKESIPQKRKGSNIIKKEKKSRLDS
;
A
#
# COMPACT_ATOMS: atom_id res chain seq x y z
N MET A 1 16.66 6.61 19.61
CA MET A 1 17.71 6.95 18.63
C MET A 1 18.08 5.80 17.69
N GLN A 2 18.30 4.59 18.17
CA GLN A 2 18.75 3.45 17.33
C GLN A 2 17.78 3.05 16.21
N ARG A 3 16.45 2.99 16.46
CA ARG A 3 15.41 2.62 15.48
C ARG A 3 15.43 3.54 14.24
N ALA A 4 15.36 4.85 14.45
CA ALA A 4 15.32 5.80 13.35
C ALA A 4 16.60 5.82 12.51
N SER A 5 17.76 5.73 13.17
CA SER A 5 19.07 5.65 12.49
C SER A 5 19.18 4.38 11.66
N ARG A 6 18.74 3.25 12.19
CA ARG A 6 18.69 1.98 11.47
C ARG A 6 17.77 2.04 10.25
N LEU A 7 16.53 2.52 10.41
CA LEU A 7 15.59 2.65 9.32
C LEU A 7 16.09 3.56 8.19
N LYS A 8 16.67 4.70 8.55
CA LYS A 8 17.28 5.59 7.54
C LYS A 8 18.38 4.90 6.74
N ARG A 9 19.24 4.11 7.42
CA ARG A 9 20.27 3.33 6.75
C ARG A 9 19.70 2.25 5.84
N GLU A 10 18.69 1.50 6.31
CA GLU A 10 18.06 0.46 5.52
C GLU A 10 17.34 1.03 4.26
N LEU A 11 16.63 2.17 4.43
CA LEU A 11 15.99 2.87 3.31
C LEU A 11 17.01 3.43 2.32
N SER A 12 18.14 3.98 2.82
CA SER A 12 19.22 4.41 1.94
C SER A 12 19.77 3.26 1.10
N LEU A 13 20.00 2.10 1.70
CA LEU A 13 20.46 0.91 0.98
C LEU A 13 19.42 0.41 -0.03
N LEU A 14 18.14 0.38 0.33
CA LEU A 14 17.06 0.00 -0.58
C LEU A 14 16.89 0.96 -1.76
N THR A 15 17.34 2.23 -1.61
CA THR A 15 17.32 3.22 -2.69
C THR A 15 18.56 3.11 -3.58
N THR A 16 19.74 2.88 -2.99
CA THR A 16 21.04 2.85 -3.73
C THR A 16 21.33 1.48 -4.34
N GLU A 17 20.93 0.41 -3.67
CA GLU A 17 21.18 -0.98 -4.06
C GLU A 17 19.92 -1.83 -3.85
N PRO A 18 18.81 -1.54 -4.57
CA PRO A 18 17.58 -2.31 -4.41
C PRO A 18 17.77 -3.75 -4.89
N PRO A 19 17.15 -4.74 -4.20
CA PRO A 19 17.09 -6.10 -4.74
C PRO A 19 16.36 -6.12 -6.08
N PRO A 20 16.72 -7.03 -7.00
CA PRO A 20 16.12 -7.09 -8.33
C PRO A 20 14.59 -7.21 -8.27
N GLY A 21 13.90 -6.32 -8.99
CA GLY A 21 12.44 -6.30 -9.04
C GLY A 21 11.74 -5.81 -7.77
N ILE A 22 12.47 -5.21 -6.83
CA ILE A 22 11.91 -4.68 -5.58
C ILE A 22 12.22 -3.18 -5.49
N THR A 23 11.21 -2.38 -5.17
CA THR A 23 11.36 -0.96 -4.81
C THR A 23 10.67 -0.72 -3.46
N CYS A 24 11.23 0.20 -2.65
CA CYS A 24 10.66 0.54 -1.35
C CYS A 24 10.87 2.02 -1.05
N TRP A 25 9.84 2.69 -0.51
CA TRP A 25 9.88 4.12 -0.18
C TRP A 25 9.04 4.45 1.05
N GLN A 26 9.25 5.62 1.61
CA GLN A 26 8.45 6.14 2.71
C GLN A 26 7.08 6.64 2.22
N ASN A 27 6.04 6.35 2.96
CA ASN A 27 4.72 6.90 2.73
C ASN A 27 4.61 8.27 3.43
N GLU A 28 4.31 9.33 2.66
CA GLU A 28 4.05 10.67 3.19
C GLU A 28 5.09 11.18 4.22
N ASN A 29 6.37 10.87 4.02
CA ASN A 29 7.47 11.20 4.93
C ASN A 29 7.39 10.58 6.35
N GLN A 30 6.57 9.55 6.53
CA GLN A 30 6.52 8.78 7.78
C GLN A 30 7.57 7.67 7.75
N LEU A 31 8.53 7.74 8.69
CA LEU A 31 9.65 6.80 8.72
C LEU A 31 9.24 5.35 9.03
N ASP A 32 8.10 5.16 9.64
CA ASP A 32 7.56 3.88 10.09
C ASP A 32 6.38 3.36 9.27
N ASP A 33 5.93 4.12 8.27
CA ASP A 33 4.98 3.68 7.26
C ASP A 33 5.66 3.66 5.90
N LEU A 34 5.93 2.47 5.38
CA LEU A 34 6.62 2.29 4.11
C LEU A 34 5.70 1.61 3.09
N ARG A 35 6.00 1.88 1.84
CA ARG A 35 5.40 1.19 0.70
C ARG A 35 6.49 0.47 -0.07
N ALA A 36 6.14 -0.69 -0.59
CA ALA A 36 7.04 -1.43 -1.48
C ALA A 36 6.28 -1.95 -2.70
N GLN A 37 7.02 -2.19 -3.75
CA GLN A 37 6.55 -2.91 -4.93
C GLN A 37 7.47 -4.10 -5.18
N ILE A 38 6.85 -5.25 -5.47
CA ILE A 38 7.54 -6.45 -5.93
C ILE A 38 7.05 -6.75 -7.35
N LEU A 39 7.98 -6.84 -8.27
CA LEU A 39 7.72 -7.31 -9.63
C LEU A 39 7.65 -8.85 -9.61
N GLY A 40 6.60 -9.41 -10.17
CA GLY A 40 6.46 -10.86 -10.30
C GLY A 40 7.58 -11.45 -11.16
N SER A 41 8.24 -12.49 -10.62
CA SER A 41 9.38 -13.12 -11.27
C SER A 41 9.00 -13.79 -12.59
N ALA A 42 9.94 -13.82 -13.54
CA ALA A 42 9.78 -14.54 -14.80
C ALA A 42 9.47 -16.03 -14.54
N GLU A 43 8.77 -16.67 -15.46
CA GLU A 43 8.37 -18.08 -15.40
C GLU A 43 7.42 -18.43 -14.23
N THR A 44 6.94 -17.43 -13.47
CA THR A 44 5.88 -17.60 -12.45
C THR A 44 4.53 -17.15 -12.99
N PRO A 45 3.40 -17.56 -12.38
CA PRO A 45 2.08 -17.04 -12.77
C PRO A 45 1.92 -15.54 -12.47
N TYR A 46 2.86 -14.94 -11.76
CA TYR A 46 2.89 -13.53 -11.35
C TYR A 46 3.73 -12.65 -12.28
N GLU A 47 4.37 -13.24 -13.30
CA GLU A 47 5.22 -12.54 -14.26
C GLU A 47 4.53 -11.28 -14.82
N LYS A 48 5.28 -10.17 -14.92
CA LYS A 48 4.82 -8.84 -15.36
C LYS A 48 3.77 -8.19 -14.46
N GLY A 49 3.40 -8.82 -13.33
CA GLY A 49 2.57 -8.19 -12.31
C GLY A 49 3.39 -7.28 -11.40
N ILE A 50 2.79 -6.15 -10.98
CA ILE A 50 3.34 -5.28 -9.94
C ILE A 50 2.48 -5.43 -8.69
N PHE A 51 3.09 -5.88 -7.61
CA PHE A 51 2.43 -6.12 -6.34
C PHE A 51 2.85 -5.08 -5.32
N ASN A 52 1.89 -4.27 -4.88
CA ASN A 52 2.10 -3.26 -3.84
C ASN A 52 1.96 -3.87 -2.46
N LEU A 53 2.85 -3.48 -1.56
CA LEU A 53 2.84 -3.88 -0.17
C LEU A 53 2.87 -2.65 0.75
N GLU A 54 2.27 -2.80 1.91
CA GLU A 54 2.37 -1.91 3.05
C GLU A 54 3.31 -2.53 4.09
N ILE A 55 4.17 -1.70 4.68
CA ILE A 55 5.13 -2.11 5.70
C ILE A 55 5.01 -1.15 6.87
N LEU A 56 4.46 -1.62 7.98
CA LEU A 56 4.37 -0.85 9.23
C LEU A 56 5.45 -1.29 10.19
N VAL A 57 6.36 -0.37 10.53
CA VAL A 57 7.53 -0.66 11.37
C VAL A 57 7.21 -0.35 12.83
N PRO A 58 7.21 -1.34 13.74
CA PRO A 58 6.85 -1.14 15.14
C PRO A 58 7.88 -0.29 15.88
N GLU A 59 7.47 0.28 17.03
CA GLU A 59 8.37 1.07 17.87
C GLU A 59 9.58 0.28 18.37
N ARG A 60 9.39 -1.01 18.63
CA ARG A 60 10.45 -1.91 19.12
C ARG A 60 11.30 -2.54 18.01
N TYR A 61 11.17 -2.07 16.79
CA TYR A 61 12.07 -2.49 15.70
C TYR A 61 13.53 -2.17 16.04
N PRO A 62 14.50 -3.08 15.85
CA PRO A 62 14.41 -4.38 15.18
C PRO A 62 14.12 -5.58 16.09
N PHE A 63 13.77 -5.38 17.36
CA PHE A 63 13.45 -6.48 18.27
C PHE A 63 12.08 -7.12 17.96
N GLU A 64 11.19 -6.38 17.33
CA GLU A 64 9.95 -6.88 16.75
C GLU A 64 10.00 -6.74 15.21
N PRO A 65 9.44 -7.72 14.47
CA PRO A 65 9.41 -7.65 13.01
C PRO A 65 8.45 -6.56 12.53
N PRO A 66 8.68 -5.97 11.35
CA PRO A 66 7.68 -5.12 10.72
C PRO A 66 6.44 -5.93 10.32
N LYS A 67 5.28 -5.30 10.34
CA LYS A 67 4.04 -5.87 9.81
C LYS A 67 3.99 -5.58 8.31
N ILE A 68 3.95 -6.63 7.51
CA ILE A 68 3.92 -6.52 6.05
C ILE A 68 2.67 -7.20 5.52
N ARG A 69 1.97 -6.54 4.59
CA ARG A 69 0.83 -7.12 3.89
C ARG A 69 0.77 -6.66 2.43
N PHE A 70 0.19 -7.47 1.59
CA PHE A 70 -0.14 -7.10 0.22
C PHE A 70 -1.32 -6.12 0.20
N LEU A 71 -1.19 -5.07 -0.61
CA LEU A 71 -2.28 -4.18 -0.98
C LEU A 71 -2.89 -4.62 -2.31
N THR A 72 -2.08 -5.18 -3.20
CA THR A 72 -2.54 -5.78 -4.44
C THR A 72 -3.05 -7.20 -4.16
N PRO A 73 -4.30 -7.54 -4.54
CA PRO A 73 -4.79 -8.90 -4.41
C PRO A 73 -3.94 -9.90 -5.20
N ILE A 74 -3.65 -11.04 -4.57
CA ILE A 74 -2.84 -12.12 -5.16
C ILE A 74 -3.50 -13.48 -4.90
N TYR A 75 -3.46 -14.37 -5.88
CA TYR A 75 -3.93 -15.74 -5.74
C TYR A 75 -2.76 -16.64 -5.32
N HIS A 76 -2.65 -16.93 -4.01
CA HIS A 76 -1.48 -17.59 -3.45
C HIS A 76 -1.80 -18.42 -2.21
N PRO A 77 -1.24 -19.64 -2.01
CA PRO A 77 -1.50 -20.49 -0.85
C PRO A 77 -1.21 -19.81 0.50
N ASN A 78 -0.14 -19.01 0.59
CA ASN A 78 0.36 -18.43 1.82
C ASN A 78 -0.03 -16.95 2.02
N ILE A 79 -0.88 -16.40 1.16
CA ILE A 79 -1.33 -14.99 1.23
C ILE A 79 -2.84 -14.98 1.13
N ASP A 80 -3.51 -14.38 2.12
CA ASP A 80 -4.97 -14.36 2.15
C ASP A 80 -5.58 -13.13 1.45
N SER A 81 -6.91 -13.10 1.41
CA SER A 81 -7.66 -12.02 0.76
C SER A 81 -7.48 -10.64 1.41
N ALA A 82 -7.02 -10.58 2.67
CA ALA A 82 -6.66 -9.33 3.36
C ALA A 82 -5.18 -8.94 3.13
N GLY A 83 -4.44 -9.72 2.35
CA GLY A 83 -3.03 -9.50 2.06
C GLY A 83 -2.08 -9.98 3.17
N ARG A 84 -2.57 -10.69 4.19
CA ARG A 84 -1.72 -11.24 5.26
C ARG A 84 -0.84 -12.35 4.71
N ILE A 85 0.40 -12.42 5.19
CA ILE A 85 1.43 -13.34 4.68
C ILE A 85 1.77 -14.36 5.76
N CYS A 86 1.70 -15.64 5.45
CA CYS A 86 2.26 -16.70 6.29
C CYS A 86 3.72 -16.93 5.90
N LEU A 87 4.62 -16.33 6.67
CA LEU A 87 6.07 -16.47 6.50
C LEU A 87 6.73 -16.40 7.87
N ASP A 88 7.65 -17.31 8.13
CA ASP A 88 8.30 -17.50 9.44
C ASP A 88 9.15 -16.29 9.85
N VAL A 89 9.90 -15.70 8.92
CA VAL A 89 10.73 -14.50 9.18
C VAL A 89 9.91 -13.25 9.55
N LEU A 90 8.59 -13.27 9.39
CA LEU A 90 7.68 -12.22 9.84
C LEU A 90 7.12 -12.46 11.26
N LYS A 91 7.51 -13.55 11.92
CA LYS A 91 7.01 -13.95 13.24
C LYS A 91 8.17 -14.09 14.23
N LEU A 92 7.91 -13.73 15.49
CA LEU A 92 8.88 -13.94 16.58
C LEU A 92 9.03 -15.43 16.94
N PRO A 93 10.23 -15.87 17.40
CA PRO A 93 10.39 -17.18 18.02
C PRO A 93 9.45 -17.37 19.22
N PRO A 94 9.00 -18.61 19.56
CA PRO A 94 9.34 -19.87 18.91
C PRO A 94 8.52 -20.18 17.65
N LYS A 95 7.48 -19.40 17.34
CA LYS A 95 6.58 -19.63 16.19
C LYS A 95 7.13 -19.16 14.86
N GLY A 96 8.21 -18.38 14.87
CA GLY A 96 8.83 -17.83 13.69
C GLY A 96 10.34 -17.73 13.82
N ALA A 97 10.97 -17.12 12.80
CA ALA A 97 12.40 -17.02 12.64
C ALA A 97 12.94 -15.59 12.61
N TRP A 98 12.13 -14.59 12.99
CA TRP A 98 12.59 -13.20 13.06
C TRP A 98 13.77 -13.04 14.01
N ARG A 99 14.81 -12.32 13.56
CA ARG A 99 15.97 -11.93 14.35
C ARG A 99 16.31 -10.47 14.07
N PRO A 100 16.83 -9.72 15.05
CA PRO A 100 17.23 -8.31 14.85
C PRO A 100 18.31 -8.08 13.79
N SER A 101 19.00 -9.13 13.35
CA SER A 101 19.97 -9.09 12.23
C SER A 101 19.31 -9.04 10.86
N LEU A 102 18.04 -9.44 10.74
CA LEU A 102 17.26 -9.31 9.50
C LEU A 102 16.88 -7.85 9.28
N ASN A 103 16.67 -7.46 8.03
CA ASN A 103 16.31 -6.12 7.62
C ASN A 103 15.14 -6.14 6.62
N ILE A 104 14.61 -4.97 6.28
CA ILE A 104 13.46 -4.84 5.36
C ILE A 104 13.78 -5.43 3.97
N SER A 105 14.99 -5.21 3.46
CA SER A 105 15.44 -5.78 2.19
C SER A 105 15.37 -7.32 2.19
N THR A 106 15.87 -7.96 3.24
CA THR A 106 15.81 -9.42 3.40
C THR A 106 14.38 -9.93 3.46
N LEU A 107 13.48 -9.23 4.17
CA LEU A 107 12.07 -9.60 4.24
C LEU A 107 11.38 -9.52 2.87
N LEU A 108 11.60 -8.43 2.14
CA LEU A 108 11.02 -8.26 0.80
C LEU A 108 11.53 -9.32 -0.17
N THR A 109 12.82 -9.67 -0.11
CA THR A 109 13.40 -10.75 -0.90
C THR A 109 12.78 -12.11 -0.52
N SER A 110 12.58 -12.36 0.79
CA SER A 110 11.93 -13.60 1.26
C SER A 110 10.48 -13.68 0.81
N ILE A 111 9.75 -12.56 0.76
CA ILE A 111 8.39 -12.49 0.23
C ILE A 111 8.38 -12.75 -1.29
N GLN A 112 9.31 -12.17 -2.03
CA GLN A 112 9.46 -12.43 -3.48
C GLN A 112 9.74 -13.91 -3.76
N LEU A 113 10.59 -14.55 -2.95
CA LEU A 113 10.85 -15.98 -3.05
C LEU A 113 9.61 -16.82 -2.71
N LEU A 114 8.86 -16.45 -1.65
CA LEU A 114 7.59 -17.11 -1.31
C LEU A 114 6.56 -17.00 -2.43
N MET A 115 6.51 -15.88 -3.14
CA MET A 115 5.65 -15.74 -4.33
C MET A 115 6.03 -16.75 -5.42
N ALA A 116 7.32 -16.92 -5.69
CA ALA A 116 7.80 -17.86 -6.71
C ALA A 116 7.65 -19.33 -6.27
N GLU A 117 7.90 -19.61 -5.00
CA GLU A 117 7.91 -20.92 -4.39
C GLU A 117 6.98 -21.00 -3.18
N PRO A 118 5.66 -21.19 -3.39
CA PRO A 118 4.69 -21.34 -2.31
C PRO A 118 5.03 -22.51 -1.37
N ASN A 119 4.80 -22.32 -0.07
CA ASN A 119 4.86 -23.39 0.92
C ASN A 119 3.46 -23.99 1.14
N PRO A 120 3.12 -25.12 0.52
CA PRO A 120 1.79 -25.70 0.62
C PRO A 120 1.53 -26.41 1.95
N ASP A 121 2.53 -26.56 2.82
CA ASP A 121 2.41 -27.27 4.11
C ASP A 121 2.01 -26.35 5.27
N ASP A 122 2.14 -25.02 5.11
CA ASP A 122 1.64 -24.00 6.06
C ASP A 122 0.77 -22.94 5.34
N PRO A 123 -0.39 -23.32 4.78
CA PRO A 123 -1.21 -22.44 3.97
C PRO A 123 -2.10 -21.53 4.83
N LEU A 124 -2.36 -20.31 4.33
CA LEU A 124 -3.50 -19.47 4.78
C LEU A 124 -4.77 -19.77 3.98
N MET A 125 -4.61 -20.24 2.73
CA MET A 125 -5.69 -20.50 1.78
C MET A 125 -5.68 -22.00 1.41
N ALA A 126 -6.46 -22.79 2.16
CA ALA A 126 -6.48 -24.25 2.02
C ALA A 126 -6.88 -24.73 0.62
N ASP A 127 -7.89 -24.09 0.02
CA ASP A 127 -8.38 -24.44 -1.30
C ASP A 127 -7.31 -24.19 -2.38
N ILE A 128 -6.66 -23.02 -2.32
CA ILE A 128 -5.58 -22.65 -3.24
C ILE A 128 -4.37 -23.57 -3.05
N SER A 129 -4.07 -23.95 -1.81
CA SER A 129 -3.01 -24.92 -1.52
C SER A 129 -3.32 -26.30 -2.08
N SER A 130 -4.58 -26.74 -2.00
CA SER A 130 -5.01 -28.00 -2.61
C SER A 130 -4.88 -27.97 -4.12
N GLU A 131 -5.28 -26.87 -4.78
CA GLU A 131 -5.05 -26.69 -6.21
C GLU A 131 -3.55 -26.72 -6.55
N TYR A 132 -2.72 -26.03 -5.77
CA TYR A 132 -1.27 -26.02 -5.97
C TYR A 132 -0.65 -27.41 -5.88
N LYS A 133 -1.13 -28.27 -4.93
CA LYS A 133 -0.63 -29.63 -4.72
C LYS A 133 -1.16 -30.63 -5.75
N TYR A 134 -2.45 -30.58 -6.05
CA TYR A 134 -3.13 -31.67 -6.77
C TYR A 134 -3.61 -31.27 -8.17
N ASN A 135 -3.69 -29.98 -8.50
CA ASN A 135 -4.08 -29.48 -9.81
C ASN A 135 -3.28 -28.24 -10.20
N LYS A 136 -1.99 -28.44 -10.38
CA LYS A 136 -1.03 -27.37 -10.67
C LYS A 136 -1.41 -26.52 -11.88
N GLN A 137 -2.03 -27.12 -12.90
CA GLN A 137 -2.47 -26.40 -14.11
C GLN A 137 -3.59 -25.39 -13.78
N LEU A 138 -4.59 -25.82 -13.02
CA LEU A 138 -5.69 -24.95 -12.59
C LEU A 138 -5.15 -23.79 -11.74
N PHE A 139 -4.29 -24.08 -10.77
CA PHE A 139 -3.62 -23.05 -9.98
C PHE A 139 -2.91 -22.01 -10.85
N LEU A 140 -2.12 -22.45 -11.84
CA LEU A 140 -1.39 -21.55 -12.73
C LEU A 140 -2.33 -20.67 -13.57
N ILE A 141 -3.44 -21.23 -14.04
CA ILE A 141 -4.46 -20.46 -14.79
C ILE A 141 -5.07 -19.40 -13.89
N ASN A 142 -5.58 -19.78 -12.72
CA ASN A 142 -6.22 -18.88 -11.77
C ASN A 142 -5.27 -17.78 -11.30
N ALA A 143 -4.04 -18.11 -10.95
CA ALA A 143 -3.04 -17.14 -10.50
C ALA A 143 -2.64 -16.15 -11.61
N LYS A 144 -2.51 -16.61 -12.88
CA LYS A 144 -2.28 -15.73 -14.05
C LYS A 144 -3.45 -14.79 -14.31
N GLU A 145 -4.69 -15.28 -14.22
CA GLU A 145 -5.88 -14.45 -14.38
C GLU A 145 -5.98 -13.39 -13.30
N TRP A 146 -5.71 -13.73 -12.04
CA TRP A 146 -5.67 -12.77 -10.95
C TRP A 146 -4.58 -11.73 -11.13
N THR A 147 -3.38 -12.14 -11.53
CA THR A 147 -2.28 -11.23 -11.83
C THR A 147 -2.67 -10.24 -12.92
N LYS A 148 -3.24 -10.72 -14.03
CA LYS A 148 -3.73 -9.87 -15.11
C LYS A 148 -4.84 -8.93 -14.64
N LYS A 149 -5.72 -9.40 -13.76
CA LYS A 149 -6.86 -8.62 -13.26
C LYS A 149 -6.47 -7.54 -12.26
N TYR A 150 -5.52 -7.81 -11.36
CA TYR A 150 -5.25 -6.96 -10.19
C TYR A 150 -3.86 -6.33 -10.17
N ALA A 151 -2.87 -6.92 -10.84
CA ALA A 151 -1.48 -6.50 -10.78
C ALA A 151 -0.93 -5.98 -12.13
N SER A 152 -1.77 -5.79 -13.17
CA SER A 152 -1.29 -5.32 -14.47
C SER A 152 -0.91 -3.84 -14.43
N GLN A 153 0.19 -3.48 -15.11
CA GLN A 153 0.71 -2.11 -15.20
C GLN A 153 -0.32 -1.11 -15.76
N GLN A 154 -1.16 -1.52 -16.69
CA GLN A 154 -2.17 -0.65 -17.31
C GLN A 154 -3.22 -0.14 -16.32
N LYS A 155 -3.62 -0.96 -15.34
CA LYS A 155 -4.59 -0.53 -14.30
C LYS A 155 -3.97 0.41 -13.25
N MET A 156 -2.66 0.32 -13.02
CA MET A 156 -1.99 1.24 -12.10
C MET A 156 -1.84 2.64 -12.70
N ALA A 157 -1.55 2.73 -13.99
CA ALA A 157 -1.49 4.00 -14.69
C ALA A 157 -2.86 4.71 -14.75
N SER A 158 -3.95 3.97 -14.99
CA SER A 158 -5.30 4.55 -15.00
C SER A 158 -5.76 5.00 -13.62
N LYS A 159 -5.46 4.23 -12.56
CA LYS A 159 -5.80 4.60 -11.19
C LYS A 159 -5.01 5.81 -10.69
N ALA A 160 -3.73 5.91 -11.03
CA ALA A 160 -2.91 7.08 -10.71
C ALA A 160 -3.44 8.34 -11.40
N LEU A 161 -3.86 8.23 -12.68
CA LEU A 161 -4.48 9.34 -13.41
C LEU A 161 -5.84 9.76 -12.82
N GLU A 162 -6.66 8.81 -12.37
CA GLU A 162 -7.95 9.10 -11.71
C GLU A 162 -7.74 9.78 -10.33
N GLU A 163 -6.73 9.38 -9.58
CA GLU A 163 -6.37 9.99 -8.29
C GLU A 163 -5.81 11.42 -8.48
N GLU A 164 -5.00 11.68 -9.52
CA GLU A 164 -4.52 13.02 -9.87
C GLU A 164 -5.67 13.95 -10.33
N ILE A 165 -6.61 13.45 -11.12
CA ILE A 165 -7.79 14.22 -11.58
C ILE A 165 -8.67 14.60 -10.38
N ASN A 166 -8.95 13.67 -9.48
CA ASN A 166 -9.76 13.93 -8.29
C ASN A 166 -9.09 14.91 -7.30
N GLN A 167 -7.76 14.90 -7.21
CA GLN A 167 -7.02 15.88 -6.40
C GLN A 167 -7.00 17.27 -7.03
N SER A 168 -7.01 17.38 -8.35
CA SER A 168 -7.07 18.67 -9.05
C SER A 168 -8.46 19.33 -8.96
N GLU A 169 -9.54 18.54 -8.96
CA GLU A 169 -10.90 19.07 -8.80
C GLU A 169 -11.21 19.55 -7.39
N THR A 170 -10.61 18.97 -6.34
CA THR A 170 -10.78 19.41 -4.94
C THR A 170 -10.00 20.68 -4.61
N SER A 171 -8.98 21.04 -5.37
CA SER A 171 -8.20 22.27 -5.18
C SER A 171 -8.79 23.51 -5.85
N THR A 172 -9.66 23.35 -6.87
CA THR A 172 -10.27 24.47 -7.59
C THR A 172 -11.54 25.04 -6.95
N THR A 173 -12.08 24.42 -5.91
CA THR A 173 -13.31 24.89 -5.23
C THR A 173 -13.08 25.81 -4.02
N LYS A 174 -11.85 26.24 -3.74
CA LYS A 174 -11.53 27.11 -2.57
C LYS A 174 -11.11 28.55 -2.91
N GLU A 175 -11.29 29.03 -4.12
CA GLU A 175 -11.05 30.44 -4.42
C GLU A 175 -12.33 31.15 -4.89
N SER A 176 -12.60 32.24 -4.15
CA SER A 176 -13.40 33.41 -4.49
C SER A 176 -14.93 33.33 -4.48
N ILE A 177 -15.49 33.68 -3.31
CA ILE A 177 -16.75 34.44 -3.24
C ILE A 177 -16.40 35.88 -2.81
N PRO A 178 -16.56 36.89 -3.67
CA PRO A 178 -16.39 38.30 -3.23
C PRO A 178 -17.62 38.72 -2.45
N GLN A 179 -17.44 39.09 -1.18
CA GLN A 179 -18.46 39.78 -0.38
C GLN A 179 -18.76 41.14 -0.97
N LYS A 180 -19.96 41.31 -1.54
CA LYS A 180 -20.53 42.64 -1.84
C LYS A 180 -20.89 43.36 -0.54
N ARG A 181 -20.15 44.40 -0.19
CA ARG A 181 -20.53 45.39 0.80
C ARG A 181 -21.76 46.12 0.31
N LYS A 182 -22.87 46.03 1.02
CA LYS A 182 -24.04 46.91 0.85
C LYS A 182 -23.73 48.22 1.60
N GLY A 183 -23.63 49.30 0.83
CA GLY A 183 -23.54 50.65 1.34
C GLY A 183 -24.86 51.12 1.99
N SER A 184 -24.73 51.76 3.12
CA SER A 184 -25.77 52.45 3.85
C SER A 184 -26.18 53.71 3.10
N ASN A 185 -27.43 53.79 2.67
CA ASN A 185 -28.03 55.07 2.28
C ASN A 185 -29.05 55.49 3.36
N ILE A 186 -28.67 56.53 4.07
CA ILE A 186 -29.52 57.32 4.97
C ILE A 186 -30.38 58.22 4.09
N ILE A 187 -31.68 58.07 4.16
CA ILE A 187 -32.62 59.11 3.69
C ILE A 187 -33.50 59.53 4.86
N LYS A 188 -33.26 60.72 5.30
CA LYS A 188 -34.18 61.51 6.13
C LYS A 188 -35.48 61.74 5.38
N LYS A 189 -36.61 61.55 6.05
CA LYS A 189 -37.84 62.23 5.66
C LYS A 189 -38.64 62.60 6.87
N GLU A 190 -39.00 63.83 6.80
CA GLU A 190 -39.65 64.72 7.77
C GLU A 190 -41.11 64.33 8.13
N LYS A 191 -41.46 64.85 9.28
CA LYS A 191 -42.83 64.97 9.82
C LYS A 191 -43.82 65.54 8.82
N LYS A 192 -45.05 65.06 8.86
CA LYS A 192 -46.22 65.89 8.78
C LYS A 192 -47.39 65.25 9.52
N SER A 193 -47.86 66.04 10.43
CA SER A 193 -49.04 65.89 11.26
C SER A 193 -50.35 66.17 10.47
N ARG A 194 -51.43 65.58 10.95
CA ARG A 194 -52.83 66.08 11.10
C ARG A 194 -53.77 64.92 10.93
N LEU A 195 -54.58 64.67 11.92
CA LEU A 195 -55.82 65.28 12.41
C LEU A 195 -57.05 64.67 11.66
N ASP A 196 -57.96 64.23 12.54
CA ASP A 196 -59.42 64.19 12.40
C ASP A 196 -60.00 62.91 11.75
N SER A 197 -60.69 62.15 12.50
CA SER A 197 -61.99 62.07 13.12
C SER A 197 -62.21 60.77 13.82
#